data_f1b5bdac0e35a0d637975df49701ab48
#
_entry.id   f1b5bdac0e35a0d637975df49701ab48
#
_cell.length_a   1.000
_cell.length_b   1.000
_cell.length_c   1.000
_cell.angle_alpha   90.00
_cell.angle_beta   90.00
_cell.angle_gamma   90.00
#
_symmetry.space_group_name_H-M   'P 1'
#
loop_
_entity.id
_entity.type
_entity.pdbx_description
1 polymer ?
#
loop_
_entity_poly.entity_id
_entity_poly.type
_entity_poly.pdbx_seq_one_letter_code
_entity_poly.pdbx_strand_id
1 'polypeptide(L)'
;MRNLIAAVAQMGPIARDAPRSSAVARMCTMMTDAADRGASLVVFPELALTTFFPRWHLEGADLDQWFETAMPNAATQPLFDLSAKLNVAFHLGYAELTPQGQRFNTAIMVEAGQIVGKYRKIHLPGHQEPEPWRPFQHLEKRYFETGDLGFSVFDALGGKAGMCICNDRRWPETWRMLGLQGAELVALGYNTPLHYPPAPEHDHLQYFHNALSIQAGCYQNGLWALAAAKAGHEEGCDLIGGSMIVAPTGEIVAQALGVGDEVITARIDLDRCAEIRRNIFDLAKHREPQTYGLLTAPKAE
;
A
#
# COMPACT_ATOMS: atom_id res chain seq x y z
N MET A 1 -4.82 25.47 8.92
CA MET A 1 -5.43 24.18 8.51
C MET A 1 -4.73 23.72 7.23
N ARG A 2 -4.00 22.60 7.30
CA ARG A 2 -3.29 22.00 6.17
C ARG A 2 -4.22 21.00 5.47
N ASN A 3 -5.11 21.57 4.63
CA ASN A 3 -6.10 20.80 3.91
C ASN A 3 -5.59 20.41 2.54
N LEU A 4 -5.88 19.18 2.12
CA LEU A 4 -5.70 18.71 0.75
C LEU A 4 -6.86 17.79 0.36
N ILE A 5 -7.11 17.64 -0.93
CA ILE A 5 -7.98 16.59 -1.45
C ILE A 5 -7.08 15.42 -1.80
N ALA A 6 -7.32 14.28 -1.18
CA ALA A 6 -6.59 13.05 -1.44
C ALA A 6 -7.49 12.07 -2.20
N ALA A 7 -6.90 11.33 -3.14
CA ALA A 7 -7.57 10.30 -3.91
C ALA A 7 -6.96 8.92 -3.63
N VAL A 8 -7.80 7.91 -3.71
CA VAL A 8 -7.41 6.51 -3.75
C VAL A 8 -7.95 5.91 -5.04
N ALA A 9 -7.07 5.31 -5.82
CA ALA A 9 -7.36 4.69 -7.09
C ALA A 9 -7.40 3.17 -6.94
N GLN A 10 -8.58 2.60 -6.76
CA GLN A 10 -8.79 1.16 -6.85
C GLN A 10 -8.53 0.71 -8.28
N MET A 11 -7.78 -0.38 -8.46
CA MET A 11 -7.56 -0.93 -9.80
C MET A 11 -8.25 -2.29 -9.94
N GLY A 12 -9.02 -2.44 -11.00
CA GLY A 12 -9.53 -3.74 -11.45
C GLY A 12 -8.41 -4.67 -11.94
N PRO A 13 -8.76 -5.87 -12.39
CA PRO A 13 -7.80 -6.90 -12.79
C PRO A 13 -6.79 -6.43 -13.83
N ILE A 14 -5.57 -6.97 -13.75
CA ILE A 14 -4.54 -6.83 -14.78
C ILE A 14 -4.26 -8.24 -15.33
N ALA A 15 -4.44 -8.45 -16.63
CA ALA A 15 -4.18 -9.73 -17.26
C ALA A 15 -2.68 -10.07 -17.21
N ARG A 16 -2.37 -11.37 -17.17
CA ARG A 16 -0.99 -11.88 -17.07
C ARG A 16 -0.09 -11.40 -18.21
N ASP A 17 -0.67 -11.29 -19.42
CA ASP A 17 0.02 -10.87 -20.65
C ASP A 17 -0.07 -9.36 -20.90
N ALA A 18 -0.72 -8.60 -20.00
CA ALA A 18 -0.86 -7.16 -20.17
C ALA A 18 0.50 -6.46 -20.06
N PRO A 19 0.88 -5.60 -21.02
CA PRO A 19 2.12 -4.84 -20.93
C PRO A 19 2.03 -3.76 -19.84
N ARG A 20 3.18 -3.40 -19.21
CA ARG A 20 3.24 -2.31 -18.21
C ARG A 20 2.60 -1.03 -18.71
N SER A 21 2.77 -0.71 -19.98
CA SER A 21 2.20 0.50 -20.60
C SER A 21 0.67 0.57 -20.50
N SER A 22 -0.03 -0.57 -20.53
CA SER A 22 -1.49 -0.59 -20.34
C SER A 22 -1.90 -0.26 -18.92
N ALA A 23 -1.20 -0.80 -17.92
CA ALA A 23 -1.43 -0.47 -16.51
C ALA A 23 -1.11 1.02 -16.24
N VAL A 24 0.00 1.52 -16.80
CA VAL A 24 0.39 2.94 -16.69
C VAL A 24 -0.63 3.85 -17.35
N ALA A 25 -1.15 3.50 -18.53
CA ALA A 25 -2.20 4.28 -19.21
C ALA A 25 -3.48 4.37 -18.36
N ARG A 26 -3.90 3.25 -17.73
CA ARG A 26 -5.04 3.24 -16.77
C ARG A 26 -4.76 4.15 -15.60
N MET A 27 -3.57 4.07 -14.97
CA MET A 27 -3.18 4.94 -13.86
C MET A 27 -3.14 6.42 -14.26
N CYS A 28 -2.66 6.75 -15.45
CA CYS A 28 -2.71 8.12 -15.98
C CYS A 28 -4.15 8.64 -16.12
N THR A 29 -5.07 7.80 -16.61
CA THR A 29 -6.50 8.14 -16.70
C THR A 29 -7.07 8.40 -15.30
N MET A 30 -6.80 7.52 -14.32
CA MET A 30 -7.28 7.66 -12.95
C MET A 30 -6.66 8.88 -12.24
N MET A 31 -5.38 9.19 -12.50
CA MET A 31 -4.73 10.40 -11.99
C MET A 31 -5.36 11.68 -12.56
N THR A 32 -5.70 11.66 -13.86
CA THR A 32 -6.41 12.79 -14.50
C THR A 32 -7.79 13.00 -13.87
N ASP A 33 -8.58 11.92 -13.70
CA ASP A 33 -9.87 11.99 -13.04
C ASP A 33 -9.75 12.50 -11.59
N ALA A 34 -8.75 12.05 -10.84
CA ALA A 34 -8.47 12.56 -9.51
C ALA A 34 -8.12 14.05 -9.51
N ALA A 35 -7.27 14.49 -10.46
CA ALA A 35 -6.91 15.91 -10.64
C ALA A 35 -8.12 16.78 -10.96
N ASP A 36 -9.00 16.31 -11.83
CA ASP A 36 -10.26 17.01 -12.19
C ASP A 36 -11.19 17.18 -10.97
N ARG A 37 -11.09 16.27 -10.00
CA ARG A 37 -11.76 16.38 -8.68
C ARG A 37 -10.99 17.21 -7.66
N GLY A 38 -9.88 17.82 -8.05
CA GLY A 38 -9.04 18.68 -7.22
C GLY A 38 -8.06 17.94 -6.31
N ALA A 39 -7.81 16.65 -6.54
CA ALA A 39 -6.87 15.89 -5.72
C ALA A 39 -5.42 16.35 -5.97
N SER A 40 -4.65 16.46 -4.89
CA SER A 40 -3.21 16.72 -4.90
C SER A 40 -2.37 15.46 -4.63
N LEU A 41 -3.01 14.33 -4.30
CA LEU A 41 -2.38 13.03 -4.11
C LEU A 41 -3.29 11.92 -4.62
N VAL A 42 -2.70 10.93 -5.31
CA VAL A 42 -3.36 9.67 -5.70
C VAL A 42 -2.57 8.48 -5.17
N VAL A 43 -3.23 7.54 -4.48
CA VAL A 43 -2.61 6.29 -4.02
C VAL A 43 -3.05 5.14 -4.90
N PHE A 44 -2.08 4.43 -5.50
CA PHE A 44 -2.29 3.22 -6.30
C PHE A 44 -1.99 1.95 -5.49
N PRO A 45 -2.49 0.77 -5.93
CA PRO A 45 -2.30 -0.49 -5.20
C PRO A 45 -0.86 -0.98 -5.15
N GLU A 46 -0.65 -2.04 -4.35
CA GLU A 46 0.53 -2.89 -4.37
C GLU A 46 0.70 -3.56 -5.74
N LEU A 47 1.95 -3.67 -6.25
CA LEU A 47 2.28 -4.31 -7.52
C LEU A 47 1.36 -3.84 -8.67
N ALA A 48 1.12 -2.52 -8.74
CA ALA A 48 0.11 -1.94 -9.63
C ALA A 48 0.49 -1.96 -11.12
N LEU A 49 1.74 -2.30 -11.45
CA LEU A 49 2.23 -2.39 -12.83
C LEU A 49 1.91 -3.73 -13.51
N THR A 50 1.54 -4.74 -12.73
CA THR A 50 1.38 -6.13 -13.21
C THR A 50 0.22 -6.81 -12.51
N THR A 51 -0.20 -7.98 -13.02
CA THR A 51 -0.97 -8.92 -12.21
C THR A 51 -0.18 -9.33 -10.95
N PHE A 52 -0.87 -9.88 -9.92
CA PHE A 52 -0.20 -10.36 -8.72
C PHE A 52 0.50 -11.69 -9.01
N PHE A 53 1.71 -11.63 -9.59
CA PHE A 53 2.47 -12.80 -10.04
C PHE A 53 2.92 -13.78 -8.92
N PRO A 54 3.01 -13.41 -7.62
CA PRO A 54 3.34 -14.37 -6.57
C PRO A 54 2.32 -15.51 -6.38
N ARG A 55 1.23 -15.49 -7.14
CA ARG A 55 0.26 -16.60 -7.17
C ARG A 55 0.71 -17.83 -8.00
N TRP A 56 1.79 -17.69 -8.78
CA TRP A 56 2.35 -18.77 -9.56
C TRP A 56 3.75 -19.15 -9.09
N HIS A 57 4.12 -20.41 -9.30
CA HIS A 57 5.51 -20.84 -9.17
C HIS A 57 6.26 -20.49 -10.46
N LEU A 58 7.20 -19.57 -10.36
CA LEU A 58 7.96 -19.00 -11.47
C LEU A 58 9.45 -19.11 -11.18
N GLU A 59 10.29 -19.30 -12.22
CA GLU A 59 11.74 -19.40 -12.10
C GLU A 59 12.44 -18.71 -13.28
N GLY A 60 13.71 -18.34 -13.09
CA GLY A 60 14.55 -17.74 -14.14
C GLY A 60 13.90 -16.56 -14.84
N ALA A 61 13.96 -16.52 -16.16
CA ALA A 61 13.43 -15.43 -16.97
C ALA A 61 11.92 -15.22 -16.81
N ASP A 62 11.16 -16.28 -16.52
CA ASP A 62 9.71 -16.18 -16.27
C ASP A 62 9.40 -15.42 -15.00
N LEU A 63 10.30 -15.44 -14.02
CA LEU A 63 10.20 -14.63 -12.81
C LEU A 63 10.76 -13.23 -13.03
N ASP A 64 11.93 -13.10 -13.66
CA ASP A 64 12.65 -11.83 -13.76
C ASP A 64 11.88 -10.77 -14.54
N GLN A 65 11.08 -11.17 -15.52
CA GLN A 65 10.23 -10.26 -16.30
C GLN A 65 9.24 -9.42 -15.46
N TRP A 66 8.96 -9.82 -14.22
CA TRP A 66 7.97 -9.13 -13.35
C TRP A 66 8.57 -7.97 -12.57
N PHE A 67 9.90 -7.85 -12.57
CA PHE A 67 10.60 -6.86 -11.77
C PHE A 67 11.03 -5.64 -12.59
N GLU A 68 11.05 -4.49 -11.92
CA GLU A 68 11.57 -3.24 -12.46
C GLU A 68 13.01 -3.03 -11.96
N THR A 69 13.95 -2.82 -12.85
CA THR A 69 15.39 -2.56 -12.55
C THR A 69 15.70 -1.09 -12.38
N ALA A 70 14.78 -0.22 -12.78
CA ALA A 70 14.86 1.23 -12.62
C ALA A 70 13.47 1.83 -12.43
N MET A 71 13.40 2.92 -11.69
CA MET A 71 12.16 3.69 -11.50
C MET A 71 12.50 5.20 -11.46
N PRO A 72 11.95 6.02 -12.37
CA PRO A 72 11.14 5.60 -13.53
C PRO A 72 11.95 4.85 -14.59
N ASN A 73 11.23 4.15 -15.46
CA ASN A 73 11.75 3.57 -16.69
C ASN A 73 10.85 4.01 -17.88
N ALA A 74 11.17 3.55 -19.09
CA ALA A 74 10.44 3.96 -20.29
C ALA A 74 8.92 3.69 -20.22
N ALA A 75 8.49 2.62 -19.57
CA ALA A 75 7.07 2.28 -19.41
C ALA A 75 6.37 3.17 -18.37
N THR A 76 7.06 3.54 -17.30
CA THR A 76 6.48 4.29 -16.17
C THR A 76 6.67 5.80 -16.28
N GLN A 77 7.60 6.28 -17.11
CA GLN A 77 7.89 7.71 -17.31
C GLN A 77 6.63 8.55 -17.58
N PRO A 78 5.64 8.11 -18.37
CA PRO A 78 4.42 8.90 -18.61
C PRO A 78 3.65 9.26 -17.33
N LEU A 79 3.67 8.40 -16.30
CA LEU A 79 3.01 8.68 -15.01
C LEU A 79 3.77 9.76 -14.23
N PHE A 80 5.11 9.75 -14.27
CA PHE A 80 5.96 10.78 -13.65
C PHE A 80 5.80 12.13 -14.34
N ASP A 81 5.78 12.14 -15.67
CA ASP A 81 5.58 13.37 -16.47
C ASP A 81 4.20 13.97 -16.19
N LEU A 82 3.17 13.11 -16.10
CA LEU A 82 1.81 13.56 -15.77
C LEU A 82 1.71 14.13 -14.37
N SER A 83 2.37 13.50 -13.38
CA SER A 83 2.47 14.02 -12.00
C SER A 83 3.05 15.42 -11.98
N ALA A 84 4.17 15.64 -12.66
CA ALA A 84 4.80 16.96 -12.77
C ALA A 84 3.89 17.97 -13.46
N LYS A 85 3.23 17.57 -14.57
CA LYS A 85 2.34 18.43 -15.36
C LYS A 85 1.11 18.87 -14.58
N LEU A 86 0.46 17.94 -13.85
CA LEU A 86 -0.77 18.20 -13.08
C LEU A 86 -0.49 18.72 -11.68
N ASN A 87 0.76 18.68 -11.23
CA ASN A 87 1.17 18.93 -9.84
C ASN A 87 0.37 18.04 -8.85
N VAL A 88 0.22 16.77 -9.19
CA VAL A 88 -0.44 15.73 -8.37
C VAL A 88 0.60 14.71 -7.96
N ALA A 89 0.80 14.55 -6.66
CA ALA A 89 1.64 13.50 -6.10
C ALA A 89 1.00 12.12 -6.29
N PHE A 90 1.81 11.06 -6.31
CA PHE A 90 1.27 9.71 -6.32
C PHE A 90 2.10 8.73 -5.51
N HIS A 91 1.43 7.69 -5.01
CA HIS A 91 2.04 6.49 -4.46
C HIS A 91 1.91 5.35 -5.46
N LEU A 92 2.98 4.56 -5.65
CA LEU A 92 3.02 3.44 -6.59
C LEU A 92 3.72 2.23 -5.96
N GLY A 93 3.03 1.06 -5.95
CA GLY A 93 3.61 -0.23 -5.59
C GLY A 93 4.13 -1.00 -6.81
N TYR A 94 5.33 -1.57 -6.73
CA TYR A 94 5.95 -2.36 -7.80
C TYR A 94 6.95 -3.41 -7.26
N ALA A 95 7.31 -4.39 -8.09
CA ALA A 95 8.37 -5.34 -7.78
C ALA A 95 9.73 -4.77 -8.21
N GLU A 96 10.63 -4.58 -7.25
CA GLU A 96 11.96 -3.99 -7.45
C GLU A 96 13.03 -5.08 -7.57
N LEU A 97 13.88 -5.00 -8.60
CA LEU A 97 15.13 -5.71 -8.68
C LEU A 97 16.29 -4.71 -8.55
N THR A 98 17.07 -4.83 -7.48
CA THR A 98 18.20 -3.95 -7.25
C THR A 98 19.39 -4.31 -8.16
N PRO A 99 20.35 -3.39 -8.37
CA PRO A 99 21.59 -3.70 -9.10
C PRO A 99 22.41 -4.82 -8.47
N GLN A 100 22.20 -5.13 -7.18
CA GLN A 100 22.85 -6.23 -6.46
C GLN A 100 22.11 -7.56 -6.58
N GLY A 101 21.00 -7.59 -7.33
CA GLY A 101 20.19 -8.80 -7.55
C GLY A 101 19.16 -9.09 -6.46
N GLN A 102 18.98 -8.18 -5.50
CA GLN A 102 17.96 -8.31 -4.45
C GLN A 102 16.57 -7.95 -4.99
N ARG A 103 15.56 -8.65 -4.51
CA ARG A 103 14.16 -8.47 -4.94
C ARG A 103 13.30 -8.00 -3.81
N PHE A 104 12.60 -6.87 -3.99
CA PHE A 104 11.72 -6.30 -2.96
C PHE A 104 10.33 -5.98 -3.51
N ASN A 105 9.33 -6.16 -2.67
CA ASN A 105 8.02 -5.57 -2.87
C ASN A 105 8.09 -4.13 -2.36
N THR A 106 8.09 -3.16 -3.29
CA THR A 106 8.47 -1.78 -3.05
C THR A 106 7.33 -0.82 -3.33
N ALA A 107 7.24 0.23 -2.54
CA ALA A 107 6.38 1.39 -2.78
C ALA A 107 7.22 2.67 -2.83
N ILE A 108 6.80 3.60 -3.70
CA ILE A 108 7.37 4.94 -3.78
C ILE A 108 6.30 6.00 -3.62
N MET A 109 6.68 7.14 -3.08
CA MET A 109 5.95 8.39 -3.13
C MET A 109 6.65 9.34 -4.09
N VAL A 110 5.88 9.90 -5.01
CA VAL A 110 6.36 10.84 -6.03
C VAL A 110 5.62 12.15 -5.88
N GLU A 111 6.36 13.26 -5.85
CA GLU A 111 5.84 14.63 -5.82
C GLU A 111 6.51 15.44 -6.92
N ALA A 112 5.72 16.17 -7.71
CA ALA A 112 6.20 16.93 -8.87
C ALA A 112 7.12 16.12 -9.82
N GLY A 113 6.80 14.83 -10.05
CA GLY A 113 7.58 13.94 -10.90
C GLY A 113 8.90 13.44 -10.29
N GLN A 114 9.16 13.69 -9.00
CA GLN A 114 10.37 13.23 -8.31
C GLN A 114 10.02 12.27 -7.16
N ILE A 115 10.81 11.20 -7.01
CA ILE A 115 10.66 10.28 -5.88
C ILE A 115 11.12 10.98 -4.60
N VAL A 116 10.19 11.17 -3.65
CA VAL A 116 10.44 11.81 -2.35
C VAL A 116 10.48 10.81 -1.20
N GLY A 117 10.00 9.59 -1.42
CA GLY A 117 10.02 8.52 -0.42
C GLY A 117 10.02 7.14 -1.06
N LYS A 118 10.63 6.18 -0.38
CA LYS A 118 10.69 4.77 -0.77
C LYS A 118 10.51 3.88 0.45
N TYR A 119 9.74 2.82 0.30
CA TYR A 119 9.52 1.79 1.31
C TYR A 119 9.60 0.40 0.68
N ARG A 120 10.16 -0.56 1.40
CA ARG A 120 10.21 -1.97 1.04
C ARG A 120 9.45 -2.78 2.08
N LYS A 121 8.53 -3.63 1.64
CA LYS A 121 7.62 -4.41 2.49
C LYS A 121 8.38 -5.24 3.52
N ILE A 122 8.04 -5.07 4.79
CA ILE A 122 8.70 -5.76 5.92
C ILE A 122 7.98 -7.07 6.25
N HIS A 123 6.65 -7.06 6.34
CA HIS A 123 5.88 -8.22 6.76
C HIS A 123 5.39 -9.01 5.53
N LEU A 124 6.26 -9.82 4.95
CA LEU A 124 5.93 -10.69 3.82
C LEU A 124 4.94 -11.79 4.26
N PRO A 125 3.74 -11.88 3.65
CA PRO A 125 2.80 -12.98 3.90
C PRO A 125 3.16 -14.22 3.07
N GLY A 126 2.33 -15.23 3.21
CA GLY A 126 2.39 -16.43 2.38
C GLY A 126 3.51 -17.38 2.79
N HIS A 127 4.01 -18.14 1.82
CA HIS A 127 4.94 -19.27 2.01
C HIS A 127 6.10 -19.19 1.01
N GLN A 128 7.14 -19.99 1.26
CA GLN A 128 8.34 -20.03 0.44
C GLN A 128 8.28 -21.16 -0.58
N GLU A 129 7.85 -22.35 -0.15
CA GLU A 129 7.76 -23.52 -1.01
C GLU A 129 6.35 -23.67 -1.60
N PRO A 130 6.23 -24.03 -2.89
CA PRO A 130 4.92 -24.25 -3.52
C PRO A 130 4.14 -25.38 -2.82
N GLU A 131 2.85 -25.13 -2.60
CA GLU A 131 1.93 -26.11 -1.99
C GLU A 131 0.89 -26.57 -3.02
N PRO A 132 1.01 -27.80 -3.57
CA PRO A 132 0.16 -28.27 -4.69
C PRO A 132 -1.34 -28.34 -4.38
N TRP A 133 -1.72 -28.40 -3.10
CA TRP A 133 -3.13 -28.46 -2.66
C TRP A 133 -3.86 -27.12 -2.78
N ARG A 134 -3.12 -26.00 -2.95
CA ARG A 134 -3.72 -24.67 -3.07
C ARG A 134 -4.23 -24.41 -4.48
N PRO A 135 -5.40 -23.78 -4.63
CA PRO A 135 -5.92 -23.38 -5.94
C PRO A 135 -5.05 -22.29 -6.60
N PHE A 136 -4.36 -21.48 -5.80
CA PHE A 136 -3.32 -20.53 -6.20
C PHE A 136 -2.30 -20.39 -5.07
N GLN A 137 -1.08 -20.04 -5.44
CA GLN A 137 0.00 -19.84 -4.46
C GLN A 137 -0.02 -18.42 -3.87
N HIS A 138 0.77 -18.21 -2.82
CA HIS A 138 1.08 -16.91 -2.26
C HIS A 138 2.58 -16.88 -1.89
N LEU A 139 3.42 -16.79 -2.93
CA LEU A 139 4.88 -17.01 -2.83
C LEU A 139 5.67 -15.73 -2.59
N GLU A 140 5.15 -14.76 -1.84
CA GLU A 140 5.89 -13.54 -1.55
C GLU A 140 7.21 -13.81 -0.81
N LYS A 141 7.22 -14.75 0.15
CA LYS A 141 8.44 -15.14 0.86
C LYS A 141 9.48 -15.86 0.01
N ARG A 142 9.08 -16.37 -1.17
CA ARG A 142 9.99 -16.97 -2.15
C ARG A 142 10.65 -15.91 -3.03
N TYR A 143 9.88 -14.88 -3.41
CA TYR A 143 10.28 -13.92 -4.44
C TYR A 143 10.84 -12.63 -3.90
N PHE A 144 10.53 -12.26 -2.67
CA PHE A 144 10.95 -11.01 -2.08
C PHE A 144 11.74 -11.23 -0.79
N GLU A 145 12.74 -10.38 -0.61
CA GLU A 145 13.44 -10.22 0.65
C GLU A 145 12.64 -9.32 1.61
N THR A 146 12.85 -9.49 2.91
CA THR A 146 12.31 -8.56 3.92
C THR A 146 12.89 -7.18 3.69
N GLY A 147 12.03 -6.15 3.72
CA GLY A 147 12.43 -4.78 3.51
C GLY A 147 13.54 -4.31 4.47
N ASP A 148 14.55 -3.66 3.93
CA ASP A 148 15.78 -3.25 4.61
C ASP A 148 15.85 -1.74 4.91
N LEU A 149 14.82 -0.96 4.51
CA LEU A 149 14.76 0.49 4.72
C LEU A 149 14.10 0.88 6.05
N GLY A 150 13.55 -0.09 6.78
CA GLY A 150 12.76 0.15 7.99
C GLY A 150 11.44 0.86 7.72
N PHE A 151 10.78 1.32 8.78
CA PHE A 151 9.58 2.16 8.68
C PHE A 151 10.01 3.62 8.61
N SER A 152 9.96 4.21 7.41
CA SER A 152 10.41 5.59 7.19
C SER A 152 9.24 6.54 7.04
N VAL A 153 9.41 7.74 7.59
CA VAL A 153 8.53 8.90 7.42
C VAL A 153 9.33 10.01 6.75
N PHE A 154 8.75 10.64 5.76
CA PHE A 154 9.37 11.66 4.93
C PHE A 154 8.46 12.88 4.78
N ASP A 155 9.04 14.02 4.39
CA ASP A 155 8.29 15.23 4.11
C ASP A 155 7.66 15.13 2.72
N ALA A 156 6.32 15.24 2.66
CA ALA A 156 5.55 15.30 1.42
C ALA A 156 4.23 16.02 1.65
N LEU A 157 3.71 16.69 0.63
CA LEU A 157 2.38 17.32 0.66
C LEU A 157 2.20 18.33 1.82
N GLY A 158 3.27 18.96 2.27
CA GLY A 158 3.26 19.89 3.40
C GLY A 158 3.05 19.25 4.76
N GLY A 159 3.25 17.92 4.87
CA GLY A 159 3.13 17.14 6.09
C GLY A 159 4.15 16.00 6.18
N LYS A 160 3.92 15.10 7.12
CA LYS A 160 4.71 13.88 7.34
C LYS A 160 3.98 12.67 6.76
N ALA A 161 4.52 12.07 5.71
CA ALA A 161 3.95 10.89 5.06
C ALA A 161 4.75 9.63 5.38
N GLY A 162 4.06 8.53 5.61
CA GLY A 162 4.61 7.18 5.70
C GLY A 162 4.00 6.28 4.64
N MET A 163 4.60 5.12 4.44
CA MET A 163 4.07 4.08 3.56
C MET A 163 4.09 2.73 4.25
N CYS A 164 3.14 1.86 3.88
CA CYS A 164 3.18 0.44 4.18
C CYS A 164 2.52 -0.35 3.03
N ILE A 165 2.76 -1.65 2.95
CA ILE A 165 2.29 -2.47 1.84
C ILE A 165 1.51 -3.68 2.36
N CYS A 166 0.26 -3.81 1.94
CA CYS A 166 -0.59 -4.98 2.06
C CYS A 166 -0.59 -5.59 3.48
N ASN A 167 0.14 -6.68 3.70
CA ASN A 167 0.18 -7.39 4.98
C ASN A 167 0.72 -6.54 6.14
N ASP A 168 1.55 -5.53 5.88
CA ASP A 168 2.06 -4.63 6.92
C ASP A 168 0.93 -4.01 7.74
N ARG A 169 -0.22 -3.72 7.11
CA ARG A 169 -1.36 -3.10 7.80
C ARG A 169 -1.97 -3.95 8.92
N ARG A 170 -1.75 -5.27 8.86
CA ARG A 170 -2.25 -6.23 9.87
C ARG A 170 -1.41 -6.27 11.13
N TRP A 171 -0.23 -5.64 11.12
CA TRP A 171 0.71 -5.60 12.23
C TRP A 171 0.63 -4.25 12.95
N PRO A 172 0.18 -4.21 14.21
CA PRO A 172 0.09 -2.97 15.00
C PRO A 172 1.41 -2.21 15.06
N GLU A 173 2.54 -2.92 15.02
CA GLU A 173 3.89 -2.37 15.04
C GLU A 173 4.15 -1.44 13.86
N THR A 174 3.65 -1.78 12.66
CA THR A 174 3.77 -0.91 11.46
C THR A 174 3.18 0.46 11.75
N TRP A 175 1.94 0.50 12.21
CA TRP A 175 1.23 1.74 12.50
C TRP A 175 1.89 2.52 13.63
N ARG A 176 2.33 1.78 14.69
CA ARG A 176 2.98 2.39 15.83
C ARG A 176 4.33 2.99 15.47
N MET A 177 5.14 2.31 14.67
CA MET A 177 6.43 2.83 14.21
C MET A 177 6.29 4.09 13.37
N LEU A 178 5.30 4.12 12.45
CA LEU A 178 5.00 5.32 11.66
C LEU A 178 4.46 6.45 12.54
N GLY A 179 3.54 6.15 13.45
CA GLY A 179 2.96 7.13 14.38
C GLY A 179 3.99 7.77 15.31
N LEU A 180 4.95 6.98 15.83
CA LEU A 180 6.03 7.47 16.68
C LEU A 180 6.99 8.42 15.96
N GLN A 181 7.18 8.23 14.65
CA GLN A 181 7.97 9.13 13.80
C GLN A 181 7.18 10.35 13.35
N GLY A 182 5.92 10.47 13.76
CA GLY A 182 5.07 11.61 13.48
C GLY A 182 4.32 11.57 12.15
N ALA A 183 4.20 10.41 11.50
CA ALA A 183 3.41 10.30 10.26
C ALA A 183 2.00 10.84 10.46
N GLU A 184 1.56 11.73 9.60
CA GLU A 184 0.21 12.31 9.57
C GLU A 184 -0.67 11.61 8.54
N LEU A 185 -0.02 11.06 7.51
CA LEU A 185 -0.63 10.35 6.41
C LEU A 185 0.13 9.05 6.15
N VAL A 186 -0.58 7.94 5.92
CA VAL A 186 -0.01 6.67 5.47
C VAL A 186 -0.66 6.28 4.14
N ALA A 187 0.17 6.15 3.10
CA ALA A 187 -0.24 5.57 1.83
C ALA A 187 -0.03 4.05 1.87
N LEU A 188 -1.07 3.32 1.51
CA LEU A 188 -1.13 1.85 1.59
C LEU A 188 -1.69 1.27 0.31
N GLY A 189 -0.90 0.45 -0.39
CA GLY A 189 -1.36 -0.38 -1.50
C GLY A 189 -1.53 -1.84 -1.07
N TYR A 190 -2.57 -2.54 -1.54
CA TYR A 190 -2.75 -3.95 -1.23
C TYR A 190 -3.40 -4.77 -2.35
N ASN A 191 -3.05 -6.08 -2.33
CA ASN A 191 -3.61 -7.15 -3.14
C ASN A 191 -4.07 -8.26 -2.19
N THR A 192 -5.33 -8.29 -1.79
CA THR A 192 -5.81 -9.28 -0.83
C THR A 192 -6.81 -10.22 -1.51
N PRO A 193 -6.52 -11.53 -1.58
CA PRO A 193 -7.47 -12.50 -2.07
C PRO A 193 -8.67 -12.63 -1.11
N LEU A 194 -9.86 -12.87 -1.67
CA LEU A 194 -11.05 -13.19 -0.90
C LEU A 194 -10.90 -14.56 -0.23
N HIS A 195 -10.44 -15.55 -1.02
CA HIS A 195 -10.23 -16.91 -0.51
C HIS A 195 -8.86 -17.04 0.17
N TYR A 196 -8.86 -17.51 1.42
CA TYR A 196 -7.64 -17.82 2.16
C TYR A 196 -7.54 -19.33 2.41
N PRO A 197 -6.85 -20.09 1.53
CA PRO A 197 -6.83 -21.55 1.57
C PRO A 197 -6.47 -22.18 2.93
N PRO A 198 -5.55 -21.60 3.75
CA PRO A 198 -5.23 -22.17 5.07
C PRO A 198 -6.34 -22.04 6.12
N ALA A 199 -7.30 -21.12 5.92
CA ALA A 199 -8.41 -20.89 6.85
C ALA A 199 -9.65 -20.36 6.10
N PRO A 200 -10.26 -21.20 5.24
CA PRO A 200 -11.35 -20.77 4.35
C PRO A 200 -12.62 -20.35 5.11
N GLU A 201 -12.78 -20.79 6.35
CA GLU A 201 -13.86 -20.34 7.24
C GLU A 201 -13.81 -18.84 7.55
N HIS A 202 -12.68 -18.19 7.29
CA HIS A 202 -12.52 -16.75 7.47
C HIS A 202 -12.73 -15.91 6.19
N ASP A 203 -13.03 -16.52 5.04
CA ASP A 203 -13.19 -15.80 3.78
C ASP A 203 -14.24 -14.68 3.87
N HIS A 204 -15.36 -14.93 4.52
CA HIS A 204 -16.42 -13.94 4.73
C HIS A 204 -16.00 -12.77 5.64
N LEU A 205 -14.87 -12.89 6.36
CA LEU A 205 -14.33 -11.86 7.25
C LEU A 205 -13.19 -11.05 6.62
N GLN A 206 -12.71 -11.41 5.43
CA GLN A 206 -11.53 -10.76 4.82
C GLN A 206 -11.72 -9.24 4.69
N TYR A 207 -12.90 -8.82 4.25
CA TYR A 207 -13.22 -7.40 4.15
C TYR A 207 -13.28 -6.71 5.52
N PHE A 208 -13.93 -7.35 6.49
CA PHE A 208 -14.02 -6.85 7.87
C PHE A 208 -12.62 -6.71 8.48
N HIS A 209 -11.76 -7.74 8.38
CA HIS A 209 -10.40 -7.71 8.91
C HIS A 209 -9.54 -6.63 8.25
N ASN A 210 -9.74 -6.41 6.94
CA ASN A 210 -9.08 -5.32 6.21
C ASN A 210 -9.45 -3.96 6.81
N ALA A 211 -10.75 -3.66 6.92
CA ALA A 211 -11.24 -2.40 7.46
C ALA A 211 -10.82 -2.21 8.92
N LEU A 212 -10.99 -3.24 9.76
CA LEU A 212 -10.63 -3.22 11.18
C LEU A 212 -9.16 -2.84 11.40
N SER A 213 -8.25 -3.47 10.65
CA SER A 213 -6.81 -3.22 10.79
C SER A 213 -6.44 -1.78 10.44
N ILE A 214 -7.02 -1.22 9.39
CA ILE A 214 -6.75 0.15 8.94
C ILE A 214 -7.37 1.16 9.92
N GLN A 215 -8.64 0.97 10.31
CA GLN A 215 -9.35 1.84 11.25
C GLN A 215 -8.65 1.89 12.61
N ALA A 216 -8.27 0.72 13.17
CA ALA A 216 -7.52 0.64 14.41
C ALA A 216 -6.15 1.33 14.30
N GLY A 217 -5.43 1.10 13.20
CA GLY A 217 -4.15 1.74 12.91
C GLY A 217 -4.24 3.27 12.90
N CYS A 218 -5.25 3.81 12.22
CA CYS A 218 -5.52 5.25 12.18
C CYS A 218 -5.84 5.83 13.54
N TYR A 219 -6.82 5.26 14.24
CA TYR A 219 -7.28 5.76 15.52
C TYR A 219 -6.20 5.73 16.60
N GLN A 220 -5.54 4.59 16.76
CA GLN A 220 -4.54 4.37 17.83
C GLN A 220 -3.24 5.18 17.63
N ASN A 221 -3.02 5.76 16.45
CA ASN A 221 -1.84 6.54 16.12
C ASN A 221 -2.14 7.96 15.66
N GLY A 222 -3.42 8.34 15.58
CA GLY A 222 -3.86 9.67 15.19
C GLY A 222 -3.35 10.08 13.81
N LEU A 223 -3.60 9.26 12.77
CA LEU A 223 -3.12 9.51 11.41
C LEU A 223 -4.19 9.18 10.37
N TRP A 224 -4.06 9.73 9.17
CA TRP A 224 -4.88 9.41 8.01
C TRP A 224 -4.31 8.17 7.31
N ALA A 225 -5.17 7.31 6.77
CA ALA A 225 -4.78 6.27 5.83
C ALA A 225 -5.49 6.41 4.49
N LEU A 226 -4.72 6.28 3.41
CA LEU A 226 -5.18 6.20 2.03
C LEU A 226 -4.87 4.78 1.54
N ALA A 227 -5.88 3.92 1.45
CA ALA A 227 -5.71 2.49 1.25
C ALA A 227 -6.28 2.07 -0.12
N ALA A 228 -5.39 1.78 -1.06
CA ALA A 228 -5.70 1.41 -2.44
C ALA A 228 -5.63 -0.10 -2.64
N ALA A 229 -6.70 -0.68 -3.13
CA ALA A 229 -6.83 -2.11 -3.42
C ALA A 229 -6.74 -2.40 -4.91
N LYS A 230 -6.27 -3.60 -5.25
CA LYS A 230 -6.75 -4.29 -6.43
C LYS A 230 -8.08 -4.97 -6.14
N ALA A 231 -8.95 -5.07 -7.14
CA ALA A 231 -10.31 -5.58 -7.00
C ALA A 231 -10.69 -6.48 -8.18
N GLY A 232 -11.75 -7.24 -8.01
CA GLY A 232 -12.33 -8.09 -9.06
C GLY A 232 -11.65 -9.43 -9.21
N HIS A 233 -11.94 -10.10 -10.33
CA HIS A 233 -11.44 -11.43 -10.62
C HIS A 233 -10.17 -11.35 -11.47
N GLU A 234 -9.00 -11.57 -10.86
CA GLU A 234 -7.71 -11.50 -11.52
C GLU A 234 -7.06 -12.87 -11.61
N GLU A 235 -6.93 -13.42 -12.83
CA GLU A 235 -6.20 -14.67 -13.10
C GLU A 235 -6.63 -15.83 -12.18
N GLY A 236 -7.94 -16.06 -12.06
CA GLY A 236 -8.49 -17.15 -11.23
C GLY A 236 -8.60 -16.83 -9.74
N CYS A 237 -8.32 -15.60 -9.31
CA CYS A 237 -8.37 -15.20 -7.92
C CYS A 237 -9.30 -13.99 -7.73
N ASP A 238 -10.29 -14.10 -6.86
CA ASP A 238 -11.13 -12.97 -6.46
C ASP A 238 -10.40 -12.12 -5.43
N LEU A 239 -10.33 -10.82 -5.69
CA LEU A 239 -9.69 -9.83 -4.83
C LEU A 239 -10.75 -9.01 -4.10
N ILE A 240 -10.52 -8.72 -2.81
CA ILE A 240 -11.53 -8.08 -1.96
C ILE A 240 -11.88 -6.65 -2.38
N GLY A 241 -11.00 -5.93 -3.08
CA GLY A 241 -11.23 -4.52 -3.34
C GLY A 241 -11.37 -3.70 -2.06
N GLY A 242 -12.37 -2.82 -2.03
CA GLY A 242 -12.72 -2.07 -0.84
C GLY A 242 -11.67 -1.01 -0.47
N SER A 243 -11.12 -0.34 -1.46
CA SER A 243 -10.27 0.83 -1.27
C SER A 243 -10.97 1.86 -0.39
N MET A 244 -10.23 2.50 0.52
CA MET A 244 -10.83 3.41 1.49
C MET A 244 -9.90 4.54 1.91
N ILE A 245 -10.49 5.64 2.39
CA ILE A 245 -9.82 6.72 3.10
C ILE A 245 -10.33 6.72 4.53
N VAL A 246 -9.40 6.62 5.49
CA VAL A 246 -9.74 6.52 6.92
C VAL A 246 -9.16 7.73 7.67
N ALA A 247 -9.99 8.36 8.48
CA ALA A 247 -9.63 9.53 9.29
C ALA A 247 -8.83 9.14 10.56
N PRO A 248 -8.15 10.09 11.22
CA PRO A 248 -7.49 9.87 12.51
C PRO A 248 -8.43 9.41 13.64
N THR A 249 -9.73 9.58 13.46
CA THR A 249 -10.79 9.07 14.36
C THR A 249 -11.12 7.59 14.13
N GLY A 250 -10.55 6.96 13.09
CA GLY A 250 -10.90 5.60 12.67
C GLY A 250 -12.14 5.50 11.76
N GLU A 251 -12.77 6.63 11.41
CA GLU A 251 -13.92 6.66 10.51
C GLU A 251 -13.50 6.45 9.06
N ILE A 252 -14.20 5.60 8.32
CA ILE A 252 -14.09 5.51 6.87
C ILE A 252 -14.84 6.70 6.27
N VAL A 253 -14.12 7.65 5.67
CA VAL A 253 -14.69 8.89 5.12
C VAL A 253 -14.97 8.81 3.61
N ALA A 254 -14.34 7.85 2.92
CA ALA A 254 -14.66 7.49 1.55
C ALA A 254 -14.29 6.02 1.32
N GLN A 255 -15.05 5.33 0.45
CA GLN A 255 -14.89 3.92 0.18
C GLN A 255 -15.31 3.58 -1.24
N ALA A 256 -14.52 2.76 -1.95
CA ALA A 256 -14.89 2.19 -3.23
C ALA A 256 -15.94 1.08 -3.04
N LEU A 257 -16.95 1.07 -3.88
CA LEU A 257 -18.07 0.14 -3.84
C LEU A 257 -18.03 -0.89 -4.97
N GLY A 258 -17.29 -0.59 -6.04
CA GLY A 258 -17.15 -1.46 -7.19
C GLY A 258 -16.03 -2.50 -7.04
N VAL A 259 -15.91 -3.35 -8.05
CA VAL A 259 -14.85 -4.36 -8.19
C VAL A 259 -13.98 -4.11 -9.44
N GLY A 260 -14.03 -2.93 -10.02
CA GLY A 260 -13.24 -2.48 -11.14
C GLY A 260 -12.41 -1.25 -10.80
N ASP A 261 -11.98 -0.52 -11.83
CA ASP A 261 -11.32 0.78 -11.69
C ASP A 261 -12.28 1.79 -11.08
N GLU A 262 -11.89 2.40 -9.95
CA GLU A 262 -12.72 3.39 -9.26
C GLU A 262 -11.82 4.39 -8.53
N VAL A 263 -12.06 5.69 -8.71
CA VAL A 263 -11.37 6.76 -7.96
C VAL A 263 -12.30 7.32 -6.91
N ILE A 264 -11.90 7.21 -5.65
CA ILE A 264 -12.58 7.86 -4.53
C ILE A 264 -11.74 9.02 -4.02
N THR A 265 -12.38 10.07 -3.52
CA THR A 265 -11.71 11.27 -3.00
C THR A 265 -12.29 11.68 -1.65
N ALA A 266 -11.44 12.28 -0.82
CA ALA A 266 -11.88 12.95 0.40
C ALA A 266 -11.03 14.20 0.64
N ARG A 267 -11.65 15.21 1.25
CA ARG A 267 -10.91 16.33 1.83
C ARG A 267 -10.34 15.89 3.18
N ILE A 268 -9.03 15.96 3.33
CA ILE A 268 -8.34 15.63 4.57
C ILE A 268 -7.68 16.88 5.16
N ASP A 269 -7.66 16.97 6.47
CA ASP A 269 -6.98 18.02 7.24
C ASP A 269 -5.90 17.35 8.10
N LEU A 270 -4.64 17.58 7.77
CA LEU A 270 -3.50 16.99 8.49
C LEU A 270 -3.41 17.49 9.94
N ASP A 271 -3.95 18.66 10.24
CA ASP A 271 -3.91 19.20 11.60
C ASP A 271 -4.81 18.42 12.59
N ARG A 272 -5.80 17.66 12.09
CA ARG A 272 -6.61 16.75 12.92
C ARG A 272 -5.80 15.65 13.60
N CYS A 273 -4.66 15.26 13.02
CA CYS A 273 -3.77 14.27 13.63
C CYS A 273 -3.25 14.74 15.00
N ALA A 274 -2.88 16.02 15.10
CA ALA A 274 -2.38 16.59 16.34
C ALA A 274 -3.46 16.64 17.45
N GLU A 275 -4.73 16.80 17.09
CA GLU A 275 -5.84 16.81 18.02
C GLU A 275 -6.00 15.44 18.70
N ILE A 276 -6.08 14.35 17.92
CA ILE A 276 -6.20 12.99 18.43
C ILE A 276 -5.00 12.62 19.31
N ARG A 277 -3.78 12.93 18.85
CA ARG A 277 -2.55 12.64 19.60
C ARG A 277 -2.48 13.38 20.91
N ARG A 278 -2.86 14.65 20.96
CA ARG A 278 -2.81 15.44 22.19
C ARG A 278 -3.87 15.02 23.20
N ASN A 279 -5.08 14.72 22.75
CA ASN A 279 -6.24 14.61 23.63
C ASN A 279 -6.53 13.14 24.03
N ILE A 280 -6.12 12.16 23.20
CA ILE A 280 -6.47 10.75 23.40
C ILE A 280 -5.21 9.87 23.49
N PHE A 281 -4.33 9.94 22.50
CA PHE A 281 -3.14 9.11 22.39
C PHE A 281 -1.85 9.94 22.39
N ASP A 282 -1.55 10.59 23.51
CA ASP A 282 -0.24 11.23 23.69
C ASP A 282 0.84 10.16 23.90
N LEU A 283 1.36 9.65 22.78
CA LEU A 283 2.30 8.54 22.78
C LEU A 283 3.61 8.87 23.49
N ALA A 284 4.04 10.12 23.48
CA ALA A 284 5.25 10.56 24.15
C ALA A 284 5.08 10.52 25.68
N LYS A 285 3.87 10.83 26.15
CA LYS A 285 3.57 10.98 27.56
C LYS A 285 3.09 9.69 28.23
N HIS A 286 2.32 8.86 27.49
CA HIS A 286 1.59 7.74 28.10
C HIS A 286 2.11 6.36 27.74
N ARG A 287 3.13 6.26 26.86
CA ARG A 287 3.78 4.98 26.58
C ARG A 287 4.70 4.57 27.73
N GLU A 288 4.77 3.26 27.98
CA GLU A 288 5.64 2.64 28.97
C GLU A 288 6.66 1.71 28.27
N PRO A 289 7.66 2.26 27.50
CA PRO A 289 8.54 1.48 26.62
C PRO A 289 9.31 0.38 27.36
N GLN A 290 9.63 0.59 28.64
CA GLN A 290 10.34 -0.38 29.50
C GLN A 290 9.56 -1.68 29.71
N THR A 291 8.24 -1.69 29.46
CA THR A 291 7.39 -2.88 29.58
C THR A 291 7.23 -3.66 28.30
N TYR A 292 7.73 -3.13 27.16
CA TYR A 292 7.51 -3.68 25.82
C TYR A 292 8.66 -4.56 25.30
N GLY A 293 9.52 -5.04 26.20
CA GLY A 293 10.73 -5.79 25.80
C GLY A 293 10.46 -7.01 24.90
N LEU A 294 9.31 -7.67 25.08
CA LEU A 294 8.93 -8.82 24.23
C LEU A 294 8.74 -8.45 22.73
N LEU A 295 8.37 -7.19 22.43
CA LEU A 295 8.22 -6.74 21.04
C LEU A 295 9.55 -6.65 20.29
N THR A 296 10.66 -6.51 21.01
CA THR A 296 12.01 -6.39 20.44
C THR A 296 12.88 -7.60 20.74
N ALA A 297 12.34 -8.61 21.44
CA ALA A 297 13.03 -9.86 21.67
C ALA A 297 13.30 -10.60 20.34
N PRO A 298 14.39 -11.37 20.23
CA PRO A 298 14.61 -12.24 19.08
C PRO A 298 13.41 -13.17 18.86
N LYS A 299 13.17 -13.54 17.61
CA LYS A 299 12.15 -14.56 17.29
C LYS A 299 12.51 -15.84 18.03
N ALA A 300 11.50 -16.51 18.62
CA ALA A 300 11.68 -17.88 19.07
C ALA A 300 12.05 -18.77 17.88
N GLU A 301 12.98 -19.69 18.06
CA GLU A 301 13.38 -20.68 17.05
C GLU A 301 12.25 -21.68 16.77
#